data_e55d332fe61bd173ba1942257f20f701
#
_entry.id   e55d332fe61bd173ba1942257f20f701
#
_cell.length_a   1.000
_cell.length_b   1.000
_cell.length_c   1.000
_cell.angle_alpha   90.00
_cell.angle_beta   90.00
_cell.angle_gamma   90.00
#
_symmetry.space_group_name_H-M   'P 1'
#
loop_
_entity.id
_entity.type
_entity.pdbx_description
1 polymer ?
#
loop_
_entity_poly.entity_id
_entity_poly.type
_entity_poly.pdbx_seq_one_letter_code
_entity_poly.pdbx_strand_id
1 'polypeptide(L)'
;VIYLTAKAREKYMKDLSAAYDIKIKIDIGPKTRQANNVVAYINNNADKTIVLGAHFDHLGYGEDGNSMMRTGEIMIHNGADDNASGTAALIELAKLLKKTKAPKNNYLFVAFSGEELGLYGSKYFVENPTISLEKVNYMINMDMVGRLNDSSKTITVGGFGTSPSWNEILYGVKK
;
A
#
# COMPACT_ATOMS: atom_id res chain seq x y z
N VAL A 1 -18.30 -15.53 -12.49
CA VAL A 1 -18.14 -16.91 -12.04
C VAL A 1 -18.85 -17.05 -10.70
N ILE A 2 -19.61 -18.13 -10.52
CA ILE A 2 -20.32 -18.42 -9.28
C ILE A 2 -19.65 -19.61 -8.63
N TYR A 3 -19.26 -19.44 -7.36
CA TYR A 3 -18.67 -20.52 -6.57
C TYR A 3 -19.70 -21.05 -5.58
N LEU A 4 -19.90 -22.35 -5.59
CA LEU A 4 -20.69 -23.05 -4.56
C LEU A 4 -19.76 -23.51 -3.44
N THR A 5 -20.14 -23.21 -2.20
CA THR A 5 -19.43 -23.80 -1.05
C THR A 5 -19.51 -25.33 -1.07
N ALA A 6 -18.52 -26.02 -0.51
CA ALA A 6 -18.54 -27.49 -0.41
C ALA A 6 -19.84 -28.00 0.24
N LYS A 7 -20.31 -27.35 1.29
CA LYS A 7 -21.56 -27.65 1.99
C LYS A 7 -22.79 -27.47 1.10
N ALA A 8 -22.83 -26.42 0.28
CA ALA A 8 -23.94 -26.19 -0.65
C ALA A 8 -23.94 -27.24 -1.78
N ARG A 9 -22.77 -27.57 -2.30
CA ARG A 9 -22.62 -28.62 -3.32
C ARG A 9 -23.10 -29.96 -2.80
N GLU A 10 -22.66 -30.38 -1.61
CA GLU A 10 -23.06 -31.62 -0.98
C GLU A 10 -24.56 -31.71 -0.70
N LYS A 11 -25.15 -30.59 -0.27
CA LYS A 11 -26.58 -30.53 0.06
C LYS A 11 -27.49 -30.54 -1.18
N TYR A 12 -27.14 -29.78 -2.22
CA TYR A 12 -28.03 -29.46 -3.34
C TYR A 12 -27.62 -30.04 -4.68
N MET A 13 -26.38 -30.51 -4.84
CA MET A 13 -25.83 -30.99 -6.10
C MET A 13 -25.17 -32.37 -5.90
N LYS A 14 -25.88 -33.31 -5.27
CA LYS A 14 -25.38 -34.68 -5.01
C LYS A 14 -25.15 -35.47 -6.30
N ASP A 15 -26.02 -35.28 -7.28
CA ASP A 15 -25.92 -35.94 -8.56
C ASP A 15 -25.32 -34.96 -9.59
N LEU A 16 -24.07 -35.17 -9.94
CA LEU A 16 -23.33 -34.31 -10.87
C LEU A 16 -23.75 -34.52 -12.33
N SER A 17 -24.55 -35.58 -12.63
CA SER A 17 -25.10 -35.84 -13.95
C SER A 17 -26.46 -35.18 -14.16
N ALA A 18 -27.11 -34.71 -13.09
CA ALA A 18 -28.42 -34.08 -13.15
C ALA A 18 -28.34 -32.65 -13.73
N ALA A 19 -29.34 -32.28 -14.50
CA ALA A 19 -29.55 -30.89 -14.89
C ALA A 19 -30.19 -30.12 -13.74
N TYR A 20 -29.64 -29.01 -13.38
CA TYR A 20 -30.12 -28.13 -12.31
C TYR A 20 -30.62 -26.81 -12.88
N ASP A 21 -31.79 -26.39 -12.47
CA ASP A 21 -32.33 -25.06 -12.76
C ASP A 21 -31.95 -24.13 -11.57
N ILE A 22 -31.08 -23.17 -11.81
CA ILE A 22 -30.56 -22.27 -10.79
C ILE A 22 -31.15 -20.87 -10.99
N LYS A 23 -31.98 -20.43 -10.05
CA LYS A 23 -32.47 -19.05 -10.01
C LYS A 23 -31.62 -18.22 -9.09
N ILE A 24 -31.03 -17.16 -9.60
CA ILE A 24 -30.14 -16.26 -8.87
C ILE A 24 -30.78 -14.88 -8.84
N LYS A 25 -30.88 -14.32 -7.62
CA LYS A 25 -31.17 -12.90 -7.43
C LYS A 25 -29.95 -12.27 -6.76
N ILE A 26 -29.29 -11.37 -7.48
CA ILE A 26 -28.14 -10.63 -6.98
C ILE A 26 -28.56 -9.17 -6.89
N ASP A 27 -28.40 -8.59 -5.71
CA ASP A 27 -28.55 -7.16 -5.47
C ASP A 27 -27.14 -6.59 -5.18
N ILE A 28 -26.62 -5.80 -6.11
CA ILE A 28 -25.31 -5.19 -6.00
C ILE A 28 -25.52 -3.69 -5.87
N GLY A 29 -25.46 -3.20 -4.65
CA GLY A 29 -25.44 -1.76 -4.39
C GLY A 29 -24.02 -1.19 -4.35
N PRO A 30 -23.83 0.09 -4.66
CA PRO A 30 -22.53 0.74 -4.48
C PRO A 30 -22.20 0.83 -2.97
N LYS A 31 -21.04 0.31 -2.58
CA LYS A 31 -20.48 0.52 -1.24
C LYS A 31 -19.45 1.63 -1.35
N THR A 32 -19.82 2.84 -0.92
CA THR A 32 -18.90 3.97 -0.90
C THR A 32 -18.27 4.15 0.47
N ARG A 33 -16.99 4.45 0.48
CA ARG A 33 -16.23 4.84 1.67
C ARG A 33 -15.54 6.16 1.38
N GLN A 34 -15.35 6.96 2.41
CA GLN A 34 -14.55 8.17 2.34
C GLN A 34 -13.24 7.93 3.09
N ALA A 35 -12.14 8.28 2.45
CA ALA A 35 -10.80 8.17 3.03
C ALA A 35 -9.99 9.41 2.67
N ASN A 36 -8.92 9.67 3.43
CA ASN A 36 -8.07 10.82 3.22
C ASN A 36 -6.61 10.39 3.24
N ASN A 37 -5.80 10.95 2.34
CA ASN A 37 -4.36 10.91 2.49
C ASN A 37 -3.93 11.94 3.53
N VAL A 38 -2.89 11.65 4.30
CA VAL A 38 -2.28 12.61 5.22
C VAL A 38 -0.99 13.13 4.60
N VAL A 39 -0.89 14.45 4.46
CA VAL A 39 0.24 15.09 3.77
C VAL A 39 0.93 16.09 4.70
N ALA A 40 2.25 16.02 4.75
CA ALA A 40 3.10 16.99 5.47
C ALA A 40 4.23 17.46 4.56
N TYR A 41 4.64 18.73 4.71
CA TYR A 41 5.65 19.34 3.86
C TYR A 41 6.71 20.07 4.66
N ILE A 42 7.98 19.80 4.33
CA ILE A 42 9.12 20.58 4.81
C ILE A 42 9.62 21.44 3.65
N ASN A 43 9.37 22.74 3.77
CA ASN A 43 9.85 23.72 2.81
C ASN A 43 11.25 24.19 3.21
N ASN A 44 12.22 23.88 2.38
CA ASN A 44 13.62 24.29 2.52
C ASN A 44 14.01 25.35 1.48
N ASN A 45 13.03 25.95 0.78
CA ASN A 45 13.23 26.88 -0.33
C ASN A 45 14.09 26.30 -1.47
N ALA A 46 14.00 24.98 -1.68
CA ALA A 46 14.71 24.28 -2.76
C ALA A 46 13.85 24.20 -4.02
N ASP A 47 14.49 24.07 -5.17
CA ASP A 47 13.81 23.96 -6.47
C ASP A 47 13.04 22.66 -6.63
N LYS A 48 13.55 21.57 -6.05
CA LYS A 48 13.03 20.22 -6.19
C LYS A 48 12.54 19.64 -4.85
N THR A 49 11.58 18.75 -4.95
CA THR A 49 10.97 18.06 -3.82
C THR A 49 11.17 16.55 -3.96
N ILE A 50 11.56 15.91 -2.87
CA ILE A 50 11.53 14.46 -2.72
C ILE A 50 10.23 14.08 -2.05
N VAL A 51 9.49 13.12 -2.62
CA VAL A 51 8.29 12.55 -2.01
C VAL A 51 8.67 11.28 -1.25
N LEU A 52 8.23 11.19 -0.02
CA LEU A 52 8.36 10.01 0.84
C LEU A 52 6.96 9.50 1.14
N GLY A 53 6.69 8.25 0.85
CA GLY A 53 5.36 7.65 0.96
C GLY A 53 5.35 6.37 1.77
N ALA A 54 4.20 6.08 2.35
CA ALA A 54 3.81 4.79 2.92
C ALA A 54 2.29 4.75 2.98
N HIS A 55 1.66 3.60 2.82
CA HIS A 55 0.25 3.49 3.12
C HIS A 55 0.02 3.21 4.61
N PHE A 56 -1.12 3.63 5.14
CA PHE A 56 -1.44 3.45 6.55
C PHE A 56 -2.72 2.65 6.81
N ASP A 57 -3.45 2.31 5.75
CA ASP A 57 -4.57 1.39 5.83
C ASP A 57 -4.08 -0.06 5.83
N HIS A 58 -4.94 -0.97 6.34
CA HIS A 58 -4.73 -2.41 6.27
C HIS A 58 -6.09 -3.12 6.20
N LEU A 59 -6.09 -4.44 6.22
CA LEU A 59 -7.24 -5.31 5.90
C LEU A 59 -8.36 -5.31 6.94
N GLY A 60 -8.17 -4.73 8.14
CA GLY A 60 -9.17 -4.78 9.21
C GLY A 60 -9.48 -6.21 9.64
N TYR A 61 -10.70 -6.64 9.47
CA TYR A 61 -11.14 -8.02 9.68
C TYR A 61 -11.20 -8.85 8.40
N GLY A 62 -10.68 -8.33 7.28
CA GLY A 62 -10.73 -8.99 5.98
C GLY A 62 -12.11 -8.94 5.31
N GLU A 63 -12.96 -8.01 5.72
CA GLU A 63 -14.35 -7.88 5.26
C GLU A 63 -14.49 -7.53 3.77
N ASP A 64 -13.44 -7.04 3.15
CA ASP A 64 -13.40 -6.72 1.72
C ASP A 64 -13.00 -7.92 0.84
N GLY A 65 -12.69 -9.07 1.47
CA GLY A 65 -12.39 -10.32 0.78
C GLY A 65 -10.98 -10.38 0.17
N ASN A 66 -10.11 -9.44 0.50
CA ASN A 66 -8.72 -9.36 0.04
C ASN A 66 -7.71 -10.04 1.02
N SER A 67 -8.20 -10.60 2.13
CA SER A 67 -7.38 -11.40 3.02
C SER A 67 -6.85 -12.68 2.37
N MET A 68 -5.57 -12.97 2.58
CA MET A 68 -4.95 -14.23 2.16
C MET A 68 -5.23 -15.40 3.11
N MET A 69 -5.84 -15.14 4.28
CA MET A 69 -6.23 -16.20 5.21
C MET A 69 -7.31 -17.12 4.62
N ARG A 70 -7.14 -18.42 4.81
CA ARG A 70 -8.04 -19.47 4.28
C ARG A 70 -8.75 -20.27 5.37
N THR A 71 -8.58 -19.88 6.63
CA THR A 71 -9.19 -20.60 7.77
C THR A 71 -10.70 -20.44 7.85
N GLY A 72 -11.25 -19.40 7.22
CA GLY A 72 -12.68 -19.05 7.37
C GLY A 72 -13.02 -18.37 8.70
N GLU A 73 -12.05 -18.15 9.56
CA GLU A 73 -12.21 -17.41 10.81
C GLU A 73 -12.10 -15.91 10.57
N ILE A 74 -12.93 -15.15 11.26
CA ILE A 74 -12.85 -13.68 11.25
C ILE A 74 -11.82 -13.28 12.30
N MET A 75 -10.69 -12.79 11.87
CA MET A 75 -9.60 -12.35 12.73
C MET A 75 -9.16 -10.95 12.34
N ILE A 76 -8.68 -10.19 13.34
CA ILE A 76 -8.09 -8.88 13.07
C ILE A 76 -6.73 -9.04 12.39
N HIS A 77 -6.54 -8.33 11.30
CA HIS A 77 -5.26 -8.22 10.62
C HIS A 77 -4.51 -7.02 11.20
N ASN A 78 -3.45 -7.29 11.97
CA ASN A 78 -2.79 -6.25 12.78
C ASN A 78 -2.01 -5.22 11.94
N GLY A 79 -1.55 -5.57 10.74
CA GLY A 79 -0.84 -4.64 9.85
C GLY A 79 0.49 -4.11 10.41
N ALA A 80 1.17 -4.89 11.28
CA ALA A 80 2.37 -4.39 11.98
C ALA A 80 3.54 -4.13 11.01
N ASP A 81 3.79 -5.06 10.09
CA ASP A 81 4.79 -4.90 9.04
C ASP A 81 4.16 -4.25 7.80
N ASP A 82 3.00 -4.70 7.40
CA ASP A 82 2.17 -4.20 6.31
C ASP A 82 0.98 -3.38 6.85
N ASN A 83 1.01 -2.01 6.98
CA ASN A 83 2.23 -1.26 6.73
C ASN A 83 2.45 -0.20 7.82
N ALA A 84 2.25 -0.59 9.09
CA ALA A 84 2.61 0.27 10.21
C ALA A 84 4.13 0.54 10.24
N SER A 85 4.95 -0.42 9.75
CA SER A 85 6.40 -0.25 9.68
C SER A 85 6.81 0.89 8.74
N GLY A 86 6.24 0.95 7.53
CA GLY A 86 6.48 2.03 6.58
C GLY A 86 5.97 3.38 7.09
N THR A 87 4.78 3.39 7.71
CA THR A 87 4.23 4.61 8.32
C THR A 87 5.09 5.13 9.48
N ALA A 88 5.60 4.25 10.33
CA ALA A 88 6.52 4.62 11.40
C ALA A 88 7.84 5.18 10.85
N ALA A 89 8.41 4.53 9.84
CA ALA A 89 9.62 5.01 9.16
C ALA A 89 9.39 6.40 8.53
N LEU A 90 8.22 6.65 7.92
CA LEU A 90 7.86 7.95 7.37
C LEU A 90 7.89 9.05 8.43
N ILE A 91 7.34 8.78 9.62
CA ILE A 91 7.33 9.72 10.75
C ILE A 91 8.74 10.00 11.24
N GLU A 92 9.57 8.97 11.42
CA GLU A 92 10.95 9.13 11.88
C GLU A 92 11.81 9.88 10.87
N LEU A 93 11.65 9.61 9.57
CA LEU A 93 12.31 10.38 8.51
C LEU A 93 11.89 11.85 8.53
N ALA A 94 10.62 12.17 8.79
CA ALA A 94 10.17 13.55 8.91
C ALA A 94 10.87 14.28 10.07
N LYS A 95 11.04 13.63 11.22
CA LYS A 95 11.76 14.16 12.37
C LYS A 95 13.25 14.39 12.08
N LEU A 96 13.90 13.44 11.39
CA LEU A 96 15.31 13.52 11.02
C LEU A 96 15.57 14.62 10.00
N LEU A 97 14.79 14.65 8.91
CA LEU A 97 14.96 15.58 7.81
C LEU A 97 14.64 17.02 8.22
N LYS A 98 13.72 17.23 9.17
CA LYS A 98 13.45 18.55 9.76
C LYS A 98 14.67 19.14 10.49
N LYS A 99 15.56 18.30 11.01
CA LYS A 99 16.77 18.72 11.73
C LYS A 99 18.00 18.83 10.82
N THR A 100 17.91 18.44 9.55
CA THR A 100 19.03 18.46 8.61
C THR A 100 19.46 19.89 8.32
N LYS A 101 20.76 20.17 8.46
CA LYS A 101 21.35 21.46 8.12
C LYS A 101 21.63 21.53 6.61
N ALA A 102 21.34 22.68 5.99
CA ALA A 102 21.56 22.96 4.56
C ALA A 102 20.95 21.88 3.63
N PRO A 103 19.66 21.60 3.71
CA PRO A 103 19.00 20.61 2.86
C PRO A 103 18.98 21.09 1.39
N LYS A 104 19.24 20.14 0.46
CA LYS A 104 19.24 20.41 -0.98
C LYS A 104 17.85 20.30 -1.64
N ASN A 105 16.89 19.70 -0.93
CA ASN A 105 15.54 19.46 -1.45
C ASN A 105 14.49 19.86 -0.41
N ASN A 106 13.28 20.14 -0.89
CA ASN A 106 12.09 20.09 -0.05
C ASN A 106 11.68 18.61 0.14
N TYR A 107 10.88 18.35 1.16
CA TYR A 107 10.39 17.00 1.44
C TYR A 107 8.88 17.00 1.59
N LEU A 108 8.21 16.13 0.84
CA LEU A 108 6.78 15.88 0.95
C LEU A 108 6.57 14.47 1.51
N PHE A 109 5.89 14.36 2.62
CA PHE A 109 5.54 13.11 3.26
C PHE A 109 4.07 12.82 2.98
N VAL A 110 3.77 11.64 2.48
CA VAL A 110 2.40 11.26 2.16
C VAL A 110 2.10 9.88 2.77
N ALA A 111 1.20 9.86 3.76
CA ALA A 111 0.60 8.62 4.21
C ALA A 111 -0.66 8.37 3.35
N PHE A 112 -0.61 7.32 2.53
CA PHE A 112 -1.68 6.96 1.61
C PHE A 112 -2.74 6.13 2.29
N SER A 113 -4.00 6.32 1.90
CA SER A 113 -5.13 5.48 2.31
C SER A 113 -5.65 4.67 1.13
N GLY A 114 -6.30 3.53 1.42
CA GLY A 114 -6.95 2.70 0.40
C GLY A 114 -5.96 2.01 -0.54
N GLU A 115 -4.76 1.72 -0.08
CA GLU A 115 -3.76 0.93 -0.80
C GLU A 115 -4.28 -0.48 -1.02
N GLU A 116 -4.73 -1.14 0.04
CA GLU A 116 -5.21 -2.51 0.10
C GLU A 116 -6.47 -2.78 -0.75
N LEU A 117 -7.15 -1.73 -1.14
CA LEU A 117 -8.32 -1.77 -2.00
C LEU A 117 -8.00 -1.48 -3.48
N GLY A 118 -6.75 -1.23 -3.82
CA GLY A 118 -6.29 -0.99 -5.19
C GLY A 118 -5.66 0.38 -5.42
N LEU A 119 -4.78 0.82 -4.51
CA LEU A 119 -3.95 2.02 -4.64
C LEU A 119 -4.75 3.32 -4.75
N TYR A 120 -5.95 3.38 -4.18
CA TYR A 120 -6.85 4.54 -4.37
C TYR A 120 -6.25 5.85 -3.88
N GLY A 121 -5.56 5.84 -2.74
CA GLY A 121 -4.95 7.04 -2.18
C GLY A 121 -3.83 7.60 -3.02
N SER A 122 -2.92 6.76 -3.49
CA SER A 122 -1.80 7.20 -4.33
C SER A 122 -2.29 7.63 -5.72
N LYS A 123 -3.28 6.94 -6.30
CA LYS A 123 -3.92 7.35 -7.54
C LYS A 123 -4.57 8.73 -7.40
N TYR A 124 -5.36 8.94 -6.35
CA TYR A 124 -5.99 10.24 -6.08
C TYR A 124 -4.94 11.34 -5.91
N PHE A 125 -3.83 11.07 -5.22
CA PHE A 125 -2.74 12.04 -5.06
C PHE A 125 -2.11 12.46 -6.39
N VAL A 126 -1.91 11.54 -7.32
CA VAL A 126 -1.35 11.85 -8.65
C VAL A 126 -2.34 12.67 -9.49
N GLU A 127 -3.63 12.37 -9.40
CA GLU A 127 -4.69 13.09 -10.10
C GLU A 127 -4.98 14.48 -9.46
N ASN A 128 -4.75 14.62 -8.15
CA ASN A 128 -5.03 15.82 -7.34
C ASN A 128 -3.81 16.16 -6.45
N PRO A 129 -2.66 16.49 -7.03
CA PRO A 129 -1.44 16.67 -6.26
C PRO A 129 -1.48 17.96 -5.43
N THR A 130 -0.91 17.89 -4.21
CA THR A 130 -0.80 19.05 -3.31
C THR A 130 0.36 19.98 -3.67
N ILE A 131 1.25 19.55 -4.56
CA ILE A 131 2.35 20.34 -5.14
C ILE A 131 2.42 20.07 -6.64
N SER A 132 3.10 20.95 -7.41
CA SER A 132 3.37 20.66 -8.83
C SER A 132 4.25 19.41 -8.96
N LEU A 133 3.78 18.40 -9.72
CA LEU A 133 4.52 17.16 -9.97
C LEU A 133 5.83 17.41 -10.76
N GLU A 134 5.92 18.49 -11.54
CA GLU A 134 7.14 18.90 -12.26
C GLU A 134 8.29 19.26 -11.29
N LYS A 135 7.95 19.65 -10.07
CA LYS A 135 8.92 19.94 -9.01
C LYS A 135 9.35 18.69 -8.27
N VAL A 136 8.70 17.56 -8.47
CA VAL A 136 9.11 16.29 -7.85
C VAL A 136 10.35 15.76 -8.55
N ASN A 137 11.38 15.50 -7.77
CA ASN A 137 12.62 14.88 -8.28
C ASN A 137 12.45 13.36 -8.40
N TYR A 138 12.06 12.74 -7.29
CA TYR A 138 11.72 11.32 -7.21
C TYR A 138 10.86 11.02 -5.98
N MET A 139 10.35 9.79 -5.92
CA MET A 139 9.61 9.29 -4.78
C MET A 139 10.26 8.02 -4.24
N ILE A 140 10.26 7.88 -2.92
CA ILE A 140 10.56 6.64 -2.22
C ILE A 140 9.30 6.22 -1.47
N ASN A 141 8.79 5.04 -1.78
CA ASN A 141 7.70 4.43 -1.04
C ASN A 141 8.25 3.31 -0.15
N MET A 142 7.78 3.28 1.09
CA MET A 142 8.20 2.30 2.09
C MET A 142 7.02 1.39 2.41
N ASP A 143 7.25 0.10 2.21
CA ASP A 143 6.26 -0.91 2.45
C ASP A 143 6.94 -2.16 3.02
N MET A 144 6.43 -2.65 4.16
CA MET A 144 6.96 -3.82 4.85
C MET A 144 8.46 -3.71 5.17
N VAL A 145 8.86 -2.59 5.79
CA VAL A 145 10.28 -2.30 6.12
C VAL A 145 10.66 -2.67 7.55
N GLY A 146 9.75 -3.26 8.32
CA GLY A 146 9.95 -3.58 9.74
C GLY A 146 10.66 -4.90 9.98
N ARG A 147 10.79 -5.76 8.96
CA ARG A 147 11.33 -7.11 9.13
C ARG A 147 12.21 -7.53 7.96
N LEU A 148 13.42 -7.96 8.27
CA LEU A 148 14.28 -8.64 7.28
C LEU A 148 13.91 -10.12 7.20
N ASN A 149 14.07 -10.70 6.02
CA ASN A 149 14.00 -12.15 5.86
C ASN A 149 15.13 -12.81 6.67
N ASP A 150 14.80 -13.77 7.52
CA ASP A 150 15.74 -14.38 8.46
C ASP A 150 16.91 -15.11 7.78
N SER A 151 16.68 -15.67 6.62
CA SER A 151 17.68 -16.43 5.87
C SER A 151 18.54 -15.52 4.98
N SER A 152 17.92 -14.65 4.18
CA SER A 152 18.61 -13.83 3.19
C SER A 152 19.16 -12.51 3.72
N LYS A 153 18.58 -12.00 4.83
CA LYS A 153 18.90 -10.67 5.41
C LYS A 153 18.83 -9.53 4.38
N THR A 154 17.91 -9.65 3.43
CA THR A 154 17.76 -8.71 2.31
C THR A 154 16.47 -7.92 2.40
N ILE A 155 16.50 -6.73 1.83
CA ILE A 155 15.32 -5.94 1.47
C ILE A 155 15.19 -5.93 -0.05
N THR A 156 13.96 -5.79 -0.53
CA THR A 156 13.69 -5.65 -1.96
C THR A 156 13.52 -4.18 -2.31
N VAL A 157 14.25 -3.73 -3.33
CA VAL A 157 14.10 -2.37 -3.87
C VAL A 157 13.50 -2.48 -5.27
N GLY A 158 12.23 -2.08 -5.41
CA GLY A 158 11.55 -1.96 -6.69
C GLY A 158 11.89 -0.65 -7.41
N GLY A 159 11.58 -0.59 -8.73
CA GLY A 159 11.75 0.64 -9.50
C GLY A 159 13.19 0.97 -9.92
N PHE A 160 14.13 0.05 -9.76
CA PHE A 160 15.54 0.26 -10.13
C PHE A 160 15.74 0.74 -11.58
N GLY A 161 14.93 0.23 -12.51
CA GLY A 161 14.98 0.62 -13.93
C GLY A 161 14.39 1.99 -14.27
N THR A 162 13.82 2.72 -13.29
CA THR A 162 13.19 4.02 -13.54
C THR A 162 14.19 5.16 -13.71
N SER A 163 15.45 4.99 -13.27
CA SER A 163 16.53 5.94 -13.48
C SER A 163 17.91 5.25 -13.44
N PRO A 164 18.83 5.59 -14.33
CA PRO A 164 20.20 5.08 -14.27
C PRO A 164 20.97 5.50 -13.00
N SER A 165 20.54 6.58 -12.34
CA SER A 165 21.15 7.08 -11.10
C SER A 165 20.93 6.16 -9.90
N TRP A 166 19.91 5.30 -9.92
CA TRP A 166 19.65 4.37 -8.81
C TRP A 166 20.82 3.41 -8.56
N ASN A 167 21.51 3.01 -9.62
CA ASN A 167 22.67 2.13 -9.50
C ASN A 167 23.73 2.72 -8.58
N GLU A 168 24.15 3.94 -8.84
CA GLU A 168 25.17 4.65 -8.06
C GLU A 168 24.72 4.91 -6.62
N ILE A 169 23.48 5.39 -6.45
CA ILE A 169 22.89 5.69 -5.14
C ILE A 169 22.85 4.43 -4.26
N LEU A 170 22.32 3.31 -4.78
CA LEU A 170 22.15 2.08 -4.00
C LEU A 170 23.48 1.40 -3.68
N TYR A 171 24.46 1.45 -4.60
CA TYR A 171 25.81 0.98 -4.28
C TYR A 171 26.51 1.82 -3.21
N GLY A 172 26.23 3.12 -3.17
CA GLY A 172 26.77 4.02 -2.13
C GLY A 172 26.23 3.72 -0.72
N VAL A 173 25.02 3.18 -0.61
CA VAL A 173 24.36 2.83 0.68
C VAL A 173 24.81 1.46 1.21
N LYS A 174 25.37 0.58 0.39
CA LYS A 174 25.83 -0.77 0.77
C LYS A 174 27.09 -0.80 1.67
N LYS A 175 27.64 0.35 2.01
CA LYS A 175 28.77 0.46 2.93
C LYS A 175 28.24 0.79 4.33
#